data_a9319e232e886cedfdf62fa05429a363
#
_entry.id   a9319e232e886cedfdf62fa05429a363
#
_cell.length_a   1.000
_cell.length_b   1.000
_cell.length_c   1.000
_cell.angle_alpha   90.00
_cell.angle_beta   90.00
_cell.angle_gamma   90.00
#
_symmetry.space_group_name_H-M   'P 1'
#
loop_
_entity.id
_entity.type
_entity.pdbx_description
1 polymer ?
#
loop_
_entity_poly.entity_id
_entity_poly.type
_entity_poly.pdbx_seq_one_letter_code
_entity_poly.pdbx_strand_id
1 'polypeptide(L)'
;MGGIPGSARLVLVEGVVHLNEPQAVFEAMLKGWERQQRSRLLGEATITQRERLVRRFAEFAEGFPWEWNASDVEDFTVSLTSGEGRLAHSTIRGYHLSLRMFCDYLIDARYEWVRQCRDRFGQVPTQVCHEWNTVAHLNEYEGRPQRRPFTVDELQALFDHLDDHVGRITEAGRKGSLNALRDAVMIKTAYAYGLRR
;
A
#
# COMPACT_ATOMS: atom_id res chain seq x y z
N MET A 1 6.81 -9.54 32.97
CA MET A 1 6.41 -9.99 31.62
C MET A 1 6.40 -8.78 30.72
N GLY A 2 7.36 -8.66 29.80
CA GLY A 2 7.40 -7.58 28.83
C GLY A 2 6.24 -7.73 27.84
N GLY A 3 5.42 -6.69 27.68
CA GLY A 3 4.31 -6.70 26.71
C GLY A 3 4.83 -6.71 25.27
N ILE A 4 4.10 -7.34 24.36
CA ILE A 4 4.40 -7.35 22.93
C ILE A 4 4.21 -5.94 22.35
N PRO A 5 5.12 -5.40 21.50
CA PRO A 5 4.94 -4.10 20.87
C PRO A 5 3.60 -4.02 20.14
N GLY A 6 2.81 -2.97 20.43
CA GLY A 6 1.48 -2.78 19.85
C GLY A 6 0.32 -3.43 20.65
N SER A 7 0.58 -4.12 21.76
CA SER A 7 -0.51 -4.62 22.60
C SER A 7 -1.29 -3.49 23.28
N ALA A 8 -2.59 -3.70 23.51
CA ALA A 8 -3.48 -2.73 24.11
C ALA A 8 -2.95 -2.22 25.46
N ARG A 9 -2.40 -3.09 26.29
CA ARG A 9 -1.80 -2.73 27.59
C ARG A 9 -0.65 -1.73 27.51
N LEU A 10 0.11 -1.72 26.42
CA LEU A 10 1.25 -0.80 26.23
C LEU A 10 0.84 0.53 25.61
N VAL A 11 -0.35 0.62 25.04
CA VAL A 11 -0.79 1.78 24.27
C VAL A 11 -1.92 2.53 24.97
N LEU A 12 -2.82 1.82 25.66
CA LEU A 12 -3.85 2.42 26.47
C LEU A 12 -3.31 2.72 27.88
N VAL A 13 -3.45 3.98 28.29
CA VAL A 13 -3.11 4.40 29.64
C VAL A 13 -4.30 4.10 30.56
N GLU A 14 -4.10 3.25 31.57
CA GLU A 14 -5.14 2.94 32.55
C GLU A 14 -5.49 4.18 33.41
N GLY A 15 -6.77 4.40 33.65
CA GLY A 15 -7.26 5.46 34.53
C GLY A 15 -7.41 6.84 33.94
N VAL A 16 -7.17 7.01 32.62
CA VAL A 16 -7.45 8.27 31.91
C VAL A 16 -8.88 8.27 31.39
N VAL A 17 -9.70 9.20 31.86
CA VAL A 17 -11.04 9.46 31.31
C VAL A 17 -10.90 10.31 30.04
N HIS A 18 -11.24 9.74 28.91
CA HIS A 18 -11.27 10.45 27.64
C HIS A 18 -12.66 11.05 27.39
N LEU A 19 -12.73 12.30 26.88
CA LEU A 19 -13.99 12.93 26.48
C LEU A 19 -14.70 12.16 25.34
N ASN A 20 -13.91 11.50 24.48
CA ASN A 20 -14.39 10.58 23.45
C ASN A 20 -13.58 9.27 23.56
N GLU A 21 -14.07 8.35 24.35
CA GLU A 21 -13.38 7.08 24.61
C GLU A 21 -13.27 6.20 23.34
N PRO A 22 -14.30 6.03 22.50
CA PRO A 22 -14.20 5.26 21.27
C PRO A 22 -13.09 5.77 20.35
N GLN A 23 -13.03 7.08 20.12
CA GLN A 23 -11.97 7.69 19.30
C GLN A 23 -10.58 7.46 19.88
N ALA A 24 -10.42 7.62 21.20
CA ALA A 24 -9.14 7.41 21.89
C ALA A 24 -8.66 5.96 21.77
N VAL A 25 -9.56 4.99 21.86
CA VAL A 25 -9.24 3.57 21.67
C VAL A 25 -8.86 3.28 20.21
N PHE A 26 -9.57 3.85 19.25
CA PHE A 26 -9.22 3.70 17.84
C PHE A 26 -7.82 4.28 17.53
N GLU A 27 -7.52 5.47 18.03
CA GLU A 27 -6.17 6.06 17.89
C GLU A 27 -5.08 5.18 18.53
N ALA A 28 -5.39 4.60 19.68
CA ALA A 28 -4.48 3.66 20.34
C ALA A 28 -4.26 2.38 19.52
N MET A 29 -5.29 1.85 18.86
CA MET A 29 -5.18 0.72 17.93
C MET A 29 -4.25 1.05 16.76
N LEU A 30 -4.41 2.20 16.11
CA LEU A 30 -3.56 2.65 15.00
C LEU A 30 -2.11 2.81 15.45
N LYS A 31 -1.88 3.46 16.58
CA LYS A 31 -0.54 3.61 17.16
C LYS A 31 0.10 2.28 17.55
N GLY A 32 -0.69 1.34 18.04
CA GLY A 32 -0.24 -0.02 18.33
C GLY A 32 0.15 -0.76 17.06
N TRP A 33 -0.65 -0.65 16.01
CA TRP A 33 -0.36 -1.25 14.70
C TRP A 33 0.87 -0.63 14.03
N GLU A 34 1.05 0.69 14.12
CA GLU A 34 2.25 1.38 13.71
C GLU A 34 3.50 0.77 14.36
N ARG A 35 3.48 0.60 15.70
CA ARG A 35 4.59 -0.03 16.44
C ARG A 35 4.86 -1.46 15.99
N GLN A 36 3.82 -2.25 15.76
CA GLN A 36 3.93 -3.61 15.25
C GLN A 36 4.55 -3.63 13.85
N GLN A 37 4.17 -2.72 12.96
CA GLN A 37 4.75 -2.62 11.61
C GLN A 37 6.21 -2.15 11.66
N ARG A 38 6.57 -1.19 12.51
CA ARG A 38 7.96 -0.76 12.72
C ARG A 38 8.84 -1.87 13.26
N SER A 39 8.34 -2.70 14.18
CA SER A 39 9.10 -3.85 14.70
C SER A 39 9.41 -4.90 13.62
N ARG A 40 8.64 -4.90 12.51
CA ARG A 40 8.86 -5.72 11.31
C ARG A 40 9.70 -5.00 10.24
N LEU A 41 10.30 -3.86 10.57
CA LEU A 41 11.15 -3.05 9.69
C LEU A 41 10.46 -2.57 8.40
N LEU A 42 9.13 -2.32 8.44
CA LEU A 42 8.43 -1.71 7.31
C LEU A 42 8.84 -0.22 7.20
N GLY A 43 8.93 0.26 5.95
CA GLY A 43 9.23 1.66 5.67
C GLY A 43 8.10 2.61 6.09
N GLU A 44 8.44 3.80 6.59
CA GLU A 44 7.50 4.81 7.10
C GLU A 44 6.42 5.18 6.07
N ALA A 45 6.76 5.29 4.78
CA ALA A 45 5.79 5.59 3.72
C ALA A 45 4.69 4.51 3.63
N THR A 46 5.05 3.23 3.79
CA THR A 46 4.10 2.12 3.78
C THR A 46 3.19 2.16 4.99
N ILE A 47 3.76 2.43 6.17
CA ILE A 47 3.01 2.51 7.43
C ILE A 47 1.99 3.66 7.35
N THR A 48 2.43 4.85 6.96
CA THR A 48 1.57 6.03 6.81
C THR A 48 0.44 5.81 5.78
N GLN A 49 0.75 5.17 4.66
CA GLN A 49 -0.25 4.88 3.62
C GLN A 49 -1.33 3.92 4.14
N ARG A 50 -0.94 2.88 4.86
CA ARG A 50 -1.87 1.91 5.46
C ARG A 50 -2.74 2.54 6.54
N GLU A 51 -2.16 3.37 7.40
CA GLU A 51 -2.90 4.09 8.42
C GLU A 51 -3.94 5.04 7.82
N ARG A 52 -3.56 5.82 6.80
CA ARG A 52 -4.49 6.72 6.09
C ARG A 52 -5.65 5.94 5.47
N LEU A 53 -5.39 4.76 4.94
CA LEU A 53 -6.44 3.92 4.38
C LEU A 53 -7.41 3.44 5.45
N VAL A 54 -6.92 2.97 6.60
CA VAL A 54 -7.78 2.52 7.71
C VAL A 54 -8.64 3.68 8.23
N ARG A 55 -8.09 4.88 8.35
CA ARG A 55 -8.86 6.09 8.72
C ARG A 55 -9.94 6.41 7.69
N ARG A 56 -9.60 6.38 6.40
CA ARG A 56 -10.55 6.60 5.31
C ARG A 56 -11.69 5.57 5.32
N PHE A 57 -11.39 4.33 5.64
CA PHE A 57 -12.41 3.29 5.76
C PHE A 57 -13.31 3.53 6.98
N ALA A 58 -12.74 3.90 8.15
CA ALA A 58 -13.49 4.25 9.34
C ALA A 58 -14.43 5.45 9.12
N GLU A 59 -13.97 6.47 8.41
CA GLU A 59 -14.79 7.63 8.00
C GLU A 59 -15.93 7.20 7.07
N PHE A 60 -15.67 6.30 6.12
CA PHE A 60 -16.69 5.79 5.19
C PHE A 60 -17.74 4.93 5.90
N ALA A 61 -17.31 4.02 6.79
CA ALA A 61 -18.18 3.14 7.54
C ALA A 61 -18.92 3.87 8.69
N GLU A 62 -18.57 5.13 8.96
CA GLU A 62 -19.14 5.96 10.05
C GLU A 62 -19.12 5.26 11.42
N GLY A 63 -18.13 4.37 11.63
CA GLY A 63 -18.03 3.50 12.80
C GLY A 63 -16.60 3.11 13.17
N PHE A 64 -16.49 2.44 14.30
CA PHE A 64 -15.22 1.97 14.85
C PHE A 64 -14.96 0.48 14.52
N PRO A 65 -13.73 -0.02 14.64
CA PRO A 65 -13.38 -1.39 14.23
C PRO A 65 -14.19 -2.51 14.87
N TRP A 66 -14.79 -2.28 16.02
CA TRP A 66 -15.66 -3.25 16.70
C TRP A 66 -17.11 -3.21 16.20
N GLU A 67 -17.47 -2.26 15.34
CA GLU A 67 -18.79 -2.10 14.71
C GLU A 67 -18.77 -2.49 13.23
N TRP A 68 -17.58 -2.57 12.62
CA TRP A 68 -17.44 -2.89 11.20
C TRP A 68 -17.97 -4.27 10.87
N ASN A 69 -18.52 -4.37 9.67
CA ASN A 69 -19.06 -5.61 9.12
C ASN A 69 -18.62 -5.83 7.65
N ALA A 70 -18.94 -6.99 7.09
CA ALA A 70 -18.51 -7.34 5.75
C ALA A 70 -19.16 -6.48 4.66
N SER A 71 -20.40 -5.99 4.86
CA SER A 71 -21.07 -5.12 3.89
C SER A 71 -20.40 -3.74 3.79
N ASP A 72 -19.79 -3.22 4.86
CA ASP A 72 -19.04 -1.97 4.80
C ASP A 72 -17.87 -2.08 3.80
N VAL A 73 -17.22 -3.25 3.70
CA VAL A 73 -16.15 -3.50 2.73
C VAL A 73 -16.70 -3.55 1.30
N GLU A 74 -17.86 -4.17 1.10
CA GLU A 74 -18.52 -4.22 -0.22
C GLU A 74 -18.91 -2.82 -0.68
N ASP A 75 -19.60 -2.04 0.16
CA ASP A 75 -20.03 -0.67 -0.14
C ASP A 75 -18.83 0.26 -0.38
N PHE A 76 -17.78 0.14 0.44
CA PHE A 76 -16.54 0.86 0.21
C PHE A 76 -15.92 0.52 -1.14
N THR A 77 -15.89 -0.76 -1.52
CA THR A 77 -15.38 -1.22 -2.81
C THR A 77 -16.18 -0.62 -3.97
N VAL A 78 -17.52 -0.62 -3.87
CA VAL A 78 -18.39 0.01 -4.86
C VAL A 78 -18.10 1.51 -4.98
N SER A 79 -17.92 2.21 -3.86
CA SER A 79 -17.58 3.63 -3.86
C SER A 79 -16.25 3.94 -4.57
N LEU A 80 -15.27 3.06 -4.47
CA LEU A 80 -13.95 3.19 -5.11
C LEU A 80 -13.96 2.87 -6.60
N THR A 81 -14.96 2.10 -7.08
CA THR A 81 -15.10 1.70 -8.47
C THR A 81 -16.03 2.60 -9.28
N SER A 82 -16.79 3.48 -8.61
CA SER A 82 -17.80 4.34 -9.21
C SER A 82 -17.27 5.77 -9.43
N GLY A 83 -17.79 6.46 -10.48
CA GLY A 83 -17.50 7.86 -10.74
C GLY A 83 -16.20 8.17 -11.48
N GLU A 84 -15.86 9.46 -11.59
CA GLU A 84 -14.71 9.97 -12.34
C GLU A 84 -13.35 9.61 -11.71
N GLY A 85 -13.31 9.31 -10.41
CA GLY A 85 -12.13 8.94 -9.65
C GLY A 85 -11.89 7.43 -9.51
N ARG A 86 -12.46 6.61 -10.40
CA ARG A 86 -12.38 5.15 -10.35
C ARG A 86 -10.95 4.63 -10.19
N LEU A 87 -10.72 3.85 -9.13
CA LEU A 87 -9.43 3.24 -8.87
C LEU A 87 -9.23 1.94 -9.68
N ALA A 88 -7.97 1.63 -9.98
CA ALA A 88 -7.62 0.36 -10.59
C ALA A 88 -7.84 -0.82 -9.61
N HIS A 89 -8.22 -1.98 -10.12
CA HIS A 89 -8.43 -3.20 -9.33
C HIS A 89 -7.21 -3.57 -8.47
N SER A 90 -5.99 -3.37 -8.99
CA SER A 90 -4.75 -3.58 -8.23
C SER A 90 -4.63 -2.66 -7.02
N THR A 91 -5.08 -1.41 -7.12
CA THR A 91 -5.10 -0.46 -6.00
C THR A 91 -6.13 -0.87 -4.95
N ILE A 92 -7.34 -1.23 -5.38
CA ILE A 92 -8.41 -1.68 -4.48
C ILE A 92 -8.00 -2.96 -3.75
N ARG A 93 -7.35 -3.90 -4.43
CA ARG A 93 -6.78 -5.10 -3.81
C ARG A 93 -5.73 -4.77 -2.76
N GLY A 94 -4.87 -3.79 -3.01
CA GLY A 94 -3.92 -3.27 -2.01
C GLY A 94 -4.63 -2.68 -0.78
N TYR A 95 -5.79 -2.05 -0.98
CA TYR A 95 -6.62 -1.54 0.10
C TYR A 95 -7.22 -2.67 0.95
N HIS A 96 -7.84 -3.67 0.30
CA HIS A 96 -8.36 -4.85 1.00
C HIS A 96 -7.28 -5.58 1.79
N LEU A 97 -6.08 -5.74 1.23
CA LEU A 97 -4.96 -6.37 1.93
C LEU A 97 -4.56 -5.57 3.18
N SER A 98 -4.54 -4.26 3.10
CA SER A 98 -4.19 -3.41 4.24
C SER A 98 -5.25 -3.45 5.34
N LEU A 99 -6.55 -3.44 4.99
CA LEU A 99 -7.65 -3.59 5.93
C LEU A 99 -7.62 -4.97 6.59
N ARG A 100 -7.42 -6.04 5.79
CA ARG A 100 -7.29 -7.41 6.31
C ARG A 100 -6.17 -7.51 7.34
N MET A 101 -4.99 -6.96 7.03
CA MET A 101 -3.86 -6.97 7.97
C MET A 101 -4.14 -6.19 9.26
N PHE A 102 -4.91 -5.11 9.19
CA PHE A 102 -5.32 -4.37 10.37
C PHE A 102 -6.31 -5.18 11.21
N CYS A 103 -7.33 -5.76 10.60
CA CYS A 103 -8.27 -6.64 11.30
C CYS A 103 -7.57 -7.85 11.93
N ASP A 104 -6.66 -8.51 11.19
CA ASP A 104 -5.85 -9.62 11.71
C ASP A 104 -5.04 -9.21 12.95
N TYR A 105 -4.47 -7.99 12.93
CA TYR A 105 -3.77 -7.44 14.10
C TYR A 105 -4.72 -7.24 15.29
N LEU A 106 -5.93 -6.75 15.07
CA LEU A 106 -6.90 -6.48 16.14
C LEU A 106 -7.45 -7.77 16.76
N ILE A 107 -7.69 -8.81 15.97
CA ILE A 107 -8.25 -10.08 16.46
C ILE A 107 -7.20 -11.01 17.04
N ASP A 108 -5.92 -10.76 16.82
CA ASP A 108 -4.84 -11.56 17.38
C ASP A 108 -4.78 -11.42 18.90
N ALA A 109 -5.02 -12.53 19.58
CA ALA A 109 -5.12 -12.58 21.05
C ALA A 109 -3.89 -12.01 21.78
N ARG A 110 -2.72 -12.04 21.13
CA ARG A 110 -1.47 -11.48 21.68
C ARG A 110 -1.52 -9.99 21.93
N TYR A 111 -2.36 -9.24 21.18
CA TYR A 111 -2.48 -7.78 21.31
C TYR A 111 -3.62 -7.35 22.25
N GLU A 112 -4.48 -8.27 22.71
CA GLU A 112 -5.54 -8.07 23.71
C GLU A 112 -6.66 -7.07 23.30
N TRP A 113 -6.72 -6.62 22.02
CA TRP A 113 -7.73 -5.64 21.59
C TRP A 113 -9.15 -6.17 21.68
N VAL A 114 -9.38 -7.44 21.35
CA VAL A 114 -10.70 -8.10 21.48
C VAL A 114 -11.23 -8.01 22.91
N ARG A 115 -10.36 -8.25 23.90
CA ARG A 115 -10.74 -8.15 25.31
C ARG A 115 -11.07 -6.71 25.67
N GLN A 116 -10.19 -5.76 25.32
CA GLN A 116 -10.39 -4.34 25.64
C GLN A 116 -11.68 -3.77 25.05
N CYS A 117 -12.02 -4.13 23.82
CA CYS A 117 -13.27 -3.68 23.19
C CYS A 117 -14.50 -4.31 23.84
N ARG A 118 -14.44 -5.61 24.15
CA ARG A 118 -15.53 -6.30 24.84
C ARG A 118 -15.82 -5.65 26.19
N ASP A 119 -14.78 -5.38 26.98
CA ASP A 119 -14.91 -4.85 28.35
C ASP A 119 -15.42 -3.40 28.34
N ARG A 120 -15.12 -2.60 27.30
CA ARG A 120 -15.47 -1.19 27.20
C ARG A 120 -16.77 -0.92 26.46
N PHE A 121 -16.99 -1.65 25.36
CA PHE A 121 -18.06 -1.36 24.39
C PHE A 121 -19.07 -2.51 24.22
N GLY A 122 -18.81 -3.67 24.83
CA GLY A 122 -19.66 -4.85 24.67
C GLY A 122 -19.58 -5.51 23.29
N GLN A 123 -18.78 -4.96 22.37
CA GLN A 123 -18.56 -5.43 21.01
C GLN A 123 -17.09 -5.78 20.80
N VAL A 124 -16.77 -6.53 19.74
CA VAL A 124 -15.41 -6.95 19.45
C VAL A 124 -15.06 -6.76 17.98
N PRO A 125 -13.84 -6.35 17.65
CA PRO A 125 -13.40 -6.33 16.28
C PRO A 125 -13.36 -7.74 15.69
N THR A 126 -13.75 -7.84 14.41
CA THR A 126 -13.76 -9.09 13.65
C THR A 126 -12.98 -8.93 12.34
N GLN A 127 -12.68 -10.03 11.66
CA GLN A 127 -12.18 -9.95 10.29
C GLN A 127 -13.36 -9.66 9.35
N VAL A 128 -13.31 -8.51 8.69
CA VAL A 128 -14.36 -8.08 7.75
C VAL A 128 -14.01 -8.29 6.28
N CYS A 129 -12.73 -8.59 5.98
CA CYS A 129 -12.23 -8.83 4.63
C CYS A 129 -12.11 -10.33 4.35
N HIS A 130 -13.00 -10.87 3.54
CA HIS A 130 -13.06 -12.29 3.17
C HIS A 130 -12.78 -12.48 1.68
N GLU A 131 -12.55 -13.71 1.23
CA GLU A 131 -12.31 -13.98 -0.20
C GLU A 131 -13.51 -13.61 -1.08
N TRP A 132 -14.72 -13.79 -0.56
CA TRP A 132 -15.96 -13.51 -1.29
C TRP A 132 -16.33 -12.01 -1.37
N ASN A 133 -15.78 -11.13 -0.52
CA ASN A 133 -16.06 -9.69 -0.54
C ASN A 133 -14.83 -8.83 -0.90
N THR A 134 -13.74 -9.43 -1.33
CA THR A 134 -12.52 -8.74 -1.73
C THR A 134 -12.17 -9.01 -3.19
N VAL A 135 -11.49 -8.05 -3.84
CA VAL A 135 -11.07 -8.20 -5.24
C VAL A 135 -10.08 -9.36 -5.37
N ALA A 136 -10.46 -10.38 -6.13
CA ALA A 136 -9.64 -11.54 -6.41
C ALA A 136 -8.32 -11.16 -7.11
N HIS A 137 -7.28 -11.98 -6.92
CA HIS A 137 -6.07 -11.89 -7.70
C HIS A 137 -6.34 -12.55 -9.06
N LEU A 138 -6.50 -11.74 -10.09
CA LEU A 138 -6.57 -12.24 -11.46
C LEU A 138 -5.14 -12.49 -11.94
N ASN A 139 -4.90 -13.69 -12.47
CA ASN A 139 -3.62 -14.05 -13.09
C ASN A 139 -3.44 -13.36 -14.45
N GLU A 140 -4.55 -12.88 -15.03
CA GLU A 140 -4.53 -12.15 -16.29
C GLU A 140 -4.33 -10.66 -16.03
N TYR A 141 -3.43 -10.06 -16.79
CA TYR A 141 -3.13 -8.64 -16.71
C TYR A 141 -4.28 -7.82 -17.33
N GLU A 142 -5.16 -7.28 -16.51
CA GLU A 142 -6.27 -6.41 -16.94
C GLU A 142 -5.87 -4.95 -17.26
N GLY A 143 -4.61 -4.62 -17.08
CA GLY A 143 -4.14 -3.28 -17.35
C GLY A 143 -4.10 -3.02 -18.87
N ARG A 144 -4.73 -1.93 -19.33
CA ARG A 144 -4.38 -1.31 -20.60
C ARG A 144 -3.25 -0.32 -20.30
N PRO A 145 -1.96 -0.70 -20.45
CA PRO A 145 -0.88 0.23 -20.20
C PRO A 145 -1.00 1.36 -21.21
N GLN A 146 -1.07 2.60 -20.74
CA GLN A 146 -0.96 3.77 -21.63
C GLN A 146 0.39 3.77 -22.35
N ARG A 147 1.38 3.06 -21.81
CA ARG A 147 2.71 2.86 -22.36
C ARG A 147 2.98 1.37 -22.43
N ARG A 148 3.07 0.83 -23.65
CA ARG A 148 3.50 -0.55 -23.86
C ARG A 148 5.04 -0.65 -23.77
N PRO A 149 5.59 -1.82 -23.42
CA PRO A 149 7.02 -2.07 -23.55
C PRO A 149 7.42 -2.03 -25.05
N PHE A 150 8.68 -1.72 -25.30
CA PHE A 150 9.25 -1.87 -26.64
C PHE A 150 9.22 -3.34 -27.06
N THR A 151 8.97 -3.57 -28.35
CA THR A 151 9.25 -4.87 -28.96
C THR A 151 10.77 -5.06 -29.09
N VAL A 152 11.20 -6.29 -29.36
CA VAL A 152 12.63 -6.59 -29.57
C VAL A 152 13.19 -5.77 -30.72
N ASP A 153 12.43 -5.68 -31.84
CA ASP A 153 12.85 -4.94 -33.03
C ASP A 153 12.94 -3.42 -32.79
N GLU A 154 11.97 -2.86 -32.03
CA GLU A 154 12.00 -1.44 -31.65
C GLU A 154 13.17 -1.12 -30.72
N LEU A 155 13.49 -2.04 -29.84
CA LEU A 155 14.63 -1.90 -28.93
C LEU A 155 15.96 -1.98 -29.69
N GLN A 156 16.07 -2.92 -30.64
CA GLN A 156 17.24 -3.03 -31.49
C GLN A 156 17.41 -1.75 -32.36
N ALA A 157 16.32 -1.27 -32.96
CA ALA A 157 16.35 -0.03 -33.75
C ALA A 157 16.77 1.18 -32.89
N LEU A 158 16.34 1.24 -31.61
CA LEU A 158 16.79 2.27 -30.69
C LEU A 158 18.30 2.18 -30.44
N PHE A 159 18.83 0.99 -30.22
CA PHE A 159 20.26 0.80 -29.96
C PHE A 159 21.12 1.13 -31.17
N ASP A 160 20.69 0.70 -32.38
CA ASP A 160 21.34 1.02 -33.65
C ASP A 160 21.35 2.54 -33.89
N HIS A 161 20.21 3.20 -33.63
CA HIS A 161 20.13 4.66 -33.77
C HIS A 161 21.10 5.39 -32.81
N LEU A 162 21.27 4.90 -31.59
CA LEU A 162 22.19 5.48 -30.59
C LEU A 162 23.66 5.33 -31.08
N ASP A 163 24.03 4.16 -31.62
CA ASP A 163 25.37 3.89 -32.16
C ASP A 163 25.65 4.74 -33.39
N ASP A 164 24.72 4.79 -34.35
CA ASP A 164 24.81 5.63 -35.54
C ASP A 164 24.92 7.12 -35.20
N HIS A 165 24.21 7.56 -34.14
CA HIS A 165 24.30 8.95 -33.68
C HIS A 165 25.70 9.28 -33.16
N VAL A 166 26.31 8.40 -32.38
CA VAL A 166 27.67 8.56 -31.88
C VAL A 166 28.65 8.56 -33.06
N GLY A 167 28.51 7.61 -34.01
CA GLY A 167 29.34 7.50 -35.19
C GLY A 167 29.32 8.79 -36.02
N ARG A 168 28.13 9.27 -36.35
CA ARG A 168 27.95 10.53 -37.15
C ARG A 168 28.59 11.75 -36.53
N ILE A 169 28.47 11.92 -35.17
CA ILE A 169 29.08 13.06 -34.49
C ILE A 169 30.61 12.93 -34.50
N THR A 170 31.11 11.72 -34.29
CA THR A 170 32.54 11.45 -34.23
C THR A 170 33.20 11.66 -35.60
N GLU A 171 32.60 11.11 -36.67
CA GLU A 171 33.08 11.29 -38.08
C GLU A 171 33.07 12.74 -38.52
N ALA A 172 32.04 13.49 -38.11
CA ALA A 172 31.93 14.92 -38.44
C ALA A 172 32.88 15.82 -37.64
N GLY A 173 33.65 15.26 -36.68
CA GLY A 173 34.58 16.02 -35.83
C GLY A 173 33.88 17.06 -34.94
N ARG A 174 32.58 16.88 -34.67
CA ARG A 174 31.76 17.86 -33.90
C ARG A 174 31.96 17.68 -32.39
N LYS A 175 31.88 18.79 -31.66
CA LYS A 175 31.81 18.74 -30.18
C LYS A 175 30.56 17.98 -29.76
N GLY A 176 30.70 17.12 -28.76
CA GLY A 176 29.57 16.39 -28.18
C GLY A 176 29.60 14.86 -28.38
N SER A 177 30.60 14.32 -29.09
CA SER A 177 30.76 12.87 -29.29
C SER A 177 30.83 12.09 -27.97
N LEU A 178 31.56 12.60 -26.98
CA LEU A 178 31.64 12.00 -25.63
C LEU A 178 30.30 12.01 -24.89
N ASN A 179 29.52 13.08 -25.02
CA ASN A 179 28.20 13.16 -24.42
C ASN A 179 27.23 12.16 -25.06
N ALA A 180 27.24 12.07 -26.40
CA ALA A 180 26.42 11.09 -27.11
C ALA A 180 26.79 9.65 -26.75
N LEU A 181 28.10 9.36 -26.65
CA LEU A 181 28.58 8.04 -26.19
C LEU A 181 28.13 7.73 -24.78
N ARG A 182 28.29 8.69 -23.84
CA ARG A 182 27.82 8.53 -22.46
C ARG A 182 26.32 8.20 -22.42
N ASP A 183 25.50 8.94 -23.14
CA ASP A 183 24.06 8.78 -23.14
C ASP A 183 23.65 7.42 -23.74
N ALA A 184 24.31 6.99 -24.80
CA ALA A 184 24.11 5.65 -25.39
C ALA A 184 24.50 4.53 -24.41
N VAL A 185 25.63 4.66 -23.73
CA VAL A 185 26.08 3.68 -22.71
C VAL A 185 25.11 3.64 -21.53
N MET A 186 24.64 4.80 -21.05
CA MET A 186 23.67 4.86 -19.92
C MET A 186 22.37 4.14 -20.27
N ILE A 187 21.81 4.37 -21.47
CA ILE A 187 20.57 3.72 -21.91
C ILE A 187 20.75 2.21 -22.02
N LYS A 188 21.82 1.75 -22.68
CA LYS A 188 22.12 0.32 -22.83
C LYS A 188 22.36 -0.35 -21.46
N THR A 189 23.08 0.30 -20.55
CA THR A 189 23.32 -0.19 -19.21
C THR A 189 22.00 -0.29 -18.41
N ALA A 190 21.17 0.74 -18.46
CA ALA A 190 19.88 0.74 -17.80
C ALA A 190 19.00 -0.43 -18.28
N TYR A 191 19.00 -0.71 -19.58
CA TYR A 191 18.29 -1.86 -20.13
C TYR A 191 18.89 -3.19 -19.69
N ALA A 192 20.22 -3.37 -19.84
CA ALA A 192 20.91 -4.63 -19.54
C ALA A 192 20.75 -5.06 -18.07
N TYR A 193 20.73 -4.12 -17.15
CA TYR A 193 20.62 -4.38 -15.72
C TYR A 193 19.20 -4.15 -15.15
N GLY A 194 18.21 -3.81 -15.98
CA GLY A 194 16.84 -3.57 -15.55
C GLY A 194 16.70 -2.43 -14.55
N LEU A 195 17.56 -1.41 -14.64
CA LEU A 195 17.57 -0.29 -13.71
C LEU A 195 16.27 0.53 -13.83
N ARG A 196 15.64 0.77 -12.68
CA ARG A 196 14.47 1.65 -12.58
C ARG A 196 14.89 2.96 -11.93
N ARG A 197 14.30 4.05 -12.43
CA ARG A 197 14.45 5.39 -11.83
C ARG A 197 13.65 5.49 -10.54
#